data_4437f8f4564e8b645e19d4a0cf75f63e
#
_entry.id   4437f8f4564e8b645e19d4a0cf75f63e
#
_cell.length_a   1.000
_cell.length_b   1.000
_cell.length_c   1.000
_cell.angle_alpha   90.00
_cell.angle_beta   90.00
_cell.angle_gamma   90.00
#
_symmetry.space_group_name_H-M   'P 1'
#
loop_
_entity.id
_entity.type
_entity.pdbx_description
1 polymer ?
#
loop_
_entity_poly.entity_id
_entity_poly.type
_entity_poly.pdbx_seq_one_letter_code
_entity_poly.pdbx_strand_id
1 'polypeptide(L)'
;MKRFSCLLTILTLLLPACGDPVDPQPVEAEAPRLVSTSPAEGTGGITASSLSVKFIFDQNVKCPAQAQQGVTIDGGAFVEGVSAYATELTVNVGGLSRGKSYTLSLPAGTVQGYRANQKASEPIQLHFSTKAAPAPPGPDPEPQNWEKAAVAVVNMGIGWNLGNTLESNSGDVDNMWIEAFTARSTKDYETAWGQPVATRELIHMFREEGFGAIRVPVTWYPHMGTLNVTVSGDKGHWDMSGWTGYTVDPVWIARVKEVVGYVLDEGMYCILNVHHDTGSASTAWLRADQAVYLAVRERYKALWKQIAEEFEPYGQRLVFESFNEMLDKAGTWNASTAEAHEVINKYNADFVSTVRATGGKNAYRNLILNTYAASTQPAVLQAFRLPEDSVEGHLMAEVHSYAPYHFAFDTPTPKKEFDQACENEVKGIIDGLNTYLVSKGIPCVLGEFGADTAQRSETELAKQAACYVTAAAQYKIPCFYWMGLSNEGDRAVPQWTKPKLKDALLKAYEDSKH
;
A
#
# COMPACT_ATOMS: atom_id res chain seq x y z
N MET A 1 -49.34 -10.94 -89.42
CA MET A 1 -49.20 -10.63 -90.87
C MET A 1 -47.95 -9.78 -91.05
N LYS A 2 -47.22 -10.13 -92.09
CA LYS A 2 -46.07 -9.51 -92.75
C LYS A 2 -44.73 -9.65 -92.07
N ARG A 3 -43.97 -10.57 -92.63
CA ARG A 3 -42.53 -10.76 -92.65
C ARG A 3 -41.86 -9.59 -93.34
N PHE A 4 -40.69 -9.18 -92.85
CA PHE A 4 -39.67 -8.57 -93.74
C PHE A 4 -38.30 -9.12 -93.30
N SER A 5 -37.69 -9.83 -94.25
CA SER A 5 -36.32 -10.34 -94.25
C SER A 5 -35.41 -9.15 -94.67
N CYS A 6 -34.28 -9.00 -94.04
CA CYS A 6 -33.20 -8.20 -94.57
C CYS A 6 -31.86 -8.88 -94.36
N LEU A 7 -31.14 -8.96 -95.40
CA LEU A 7 -29.92 -9.67 -95.73
C LEU A 7 -28.72 -9.24 -94.85
N LEU A 8 -27.98 -10.17 -94.36
CA LEU A 8 -26.72 -10.01 -93.59
C LEU A 8 -25.55 -9.96 -94.59
N THR A 9 -24.84 -8.84 -94.64
CA THR A 9 -23.55 -8.76 -95.33
C THR A 9 -22.46 -8.92 -94.30
N ILE A 10 -21.69 -10.00 -94.35
CA ILE A 10 -20.56 -10.29 -93.50
C ILE A 10 -19.36 -9.54 -94.04
N LEU A 11 -18.83 -8.56 -93.21
CA LEU A 11 -17.57 -7.93 -93.44
C LEU A 11 -16.56 -8.54 -92.43
N THR A 12 -15.67 -9.33 -92.89
CA THR A 12 -14.55 -9.89 -92.11
C THR A 12 -13.47 -8.85 -91.93
N LEU A 13 -13.39 -8.27 -90.72
CA LEU A 13 -12.27 -7.50 -90.28
C LEU A 13 -11.29 -8.42 -89.54
N LEU A 14 -10.11 -8.60 -90.13
CA LEU A 14 -8.94 -9.17 -89.45
C LEU A 14 -8.49 -8.21 -88.37
N LEU A 15 -8.69 -8.55 -87.10
CA LEU A 15 -8.07 -7.87 -85.94
C LEU A 15 -6.71 -8.53 -85.65
N PRO A 16 -5.65 -7.75 -85.36
CA PRO A 16 -4.38 -8.34 -84.90
C PRO A 16 -4.57 -8.97 -83.50
N ALA A 17 -3.93 -10.12 -83.30
CA ALA A 17 -3.92 -10.81 -82.01
C ALA A 17 -3.33 -9.88 -80.95
N CYS A 18 -4.21 -9.43 -80.01
CA CYS A 18 -3.73 -8.89 -78.74
C CYS A 18 -3.11 -10.03 -77.96
N GLY A 19 -1.86 -9.84 -77.56
CA GLY A 19 -1.21 -10.73 -76.63
C GLY A 19 -1.99 -10.83 -75.34
N ASP A 20 -1.96 -11.96 -74.68
CA ASP A 20 -2.62 -12.23 -73.40
C ASP A 20 -2.25 -11.07 -72.40
N PRO A 21 -3.22 -10.53 -71.66
CA PRO A 21 -2.91 -9.57 -70.60
C PRO A 21 -2.00 -10.30 -69.62
N VAL A 22 -0.75 -9.86 -69.49
CA VAL A 22 0.12 -10.26 -68.44
C VAL A 22 -0.57 -9.84 -67.14
N ASP A 23 -1.06 -10.82 -66.39
CA ASP A 23 -1.62 -10.65 -65.07
C ASP A 23 -0.58 -9.86 -64.24
N PRO A 24 -0.85 -8.66 -63.75
CA PRO A 24 0.17 -7.94 -62.98
C PRO A 24 0.54 -8.78 -61.77
N GLN A 25 1.77 -9.27 -61.74
CA GLN A 25 2.30 -9.99 -60.59
C GLN A 25 1.98 -9.15 -59.35
N PRO A 26 1.37 -9.77 -58.32
CA PRO A 26 1.05 -9.05 -57.12
C PRO A 26 2.34 -8.41 -56.58
N VAL A 27 2.37 -7.09 -56.52
CA VAL A 27 3.49 -6.38 -55.89
C VAL A 27 3.53 -6.86 -54.45
N GLU A 28 4.61 -7.58 -54.07
CA GLU A 28 4.84 -7.96 -52.68
C GLU A 28 4.87 -6.69 -51.83
N ALA A 29 3.91 -6.57 -50.93
CA ALA A 29 3.89 -5.46 -50.01
C ALA A 29 5.05 -5.58 -49.02
N GLU A 30 5.72 -4.48 -48.71
CA GLU A 30 6.84 -4.45 -47.79
C GLU A 30 6.42 -4.86 -46.37
N ALA A 31 7.33 -5.48 -45.62
CA ALA A 31 7.12 -5.81 -44.22
C ALA A 31 6.94 -4.55 -43.38
N PRO A 32 6.12 -4.58 -42.31
CA PRO A 32 6.02 -3.46 -41.38
C PRO A 32 7.38 -3.12 -40.77
N ARG A 33 7.74 -1.85 -40.79
CA ARG A 33 8.97 -1.35 -40.20
C ARG A 33 8.68 -0.69 -38.86
N LEU A 34 9.44 -1.03 -37.82
CA LEU A 34 9.35 -0.39 -36.52
C LEU A 34 9.79 1.06 -36.62
N VAL A 35 8.96 1.99 -36.14
CA VAL A 35 9.23 3.44 -36.10
C VAL A 35 9.71 3.86 -34.72
N SER A 36 9.03 3.40 -33.66
CA SER A 36 9.36 3.73 -32.28
C SER A 36 8.81 2.71 -31.29
N THR A 37 9.32 2.75 -30.06
CA THR A 37 8.81 1.97 -28.93
C THR A 37 8.56 2.88 -27.74
N SER A 38 7.66 2.45 -26.87
CA SER A 38 7.43 3.04 -25.55
C SER A 38 7.32 1.90 -24.51
N PRO A 39 8.27 1.78 -23.58
CA PRO A 39 9.46 2.61 -23.42
C PRO A 39 10.40 2.55 -24.64
N ALA A 40 11.28 3.54 -24.77
CA ALA A 40 12.31 3.54 -25.80
C ALA A 40 13.37 2.47 -25.53
N GLU A 41 14.09 2.05 -26.58
CA GLU A 41 15.22 1.10 -26.45
C GLU A 41 16.21 1.59 -25.39
N GLY A 42 16.62 0.70 -24.48
CA GLY A 42 17.58 0.97 -23.42
C GLY A 42 17.04 1.83 -22.26
N THR A 43 15.74 2.08 -22.19
CA THR A 43 15.14 2.82 -21.05
C THR A 43 15.46 2.13 -19.73
N GLY A 44 16.05 2.87 -18.79
CA GLY A 44 16.34 2.43 -17.43
C GLY A 44 15.41 3.07 -16.39
N GLY A 45 15.44 2.51 -15.18
CA GLY A 45 14.77 3.13 -14.04
C GLY A 45 13.24 2.98 -14.00
N ILE A 46 12.68 2.02 -14.72
CA ILE A 46 11.24 1.72 -14.67
C ILE A 46 10.85 1.25 -13.26
N THR A 47 9.82 1.85 -12.67
CA THR A 47 9.38 1.58 -11.27
C THR A 47 8.16 0.68 -11.17
N ALA A 48 7.60 0.21 -12.28
CA ALA A 48 6.40 -0.63 -12.33
C ALA A 48 6.74 -2.12 -12.28
N SER A 49 5.86 -2.92 -11.68
CA SER A 49 5.90 -4.40 -11.70
C SER A 49 5.21 -5.00 -12.93
N SER A 50 4.44 -4.18 -13.64
CA SER A 50 3.83 -4.50 -14.93
C SER A 50 3.98 -3.32 -15.89
N LEU A 51 4.01 -3.59 -17.19
CA LEU A 51 4.27 -2.57 -18.19
C LEU A 51 3.51 -2.86 -19.49
N SER A 52 2.84 -1.85 -20.05
CA SER A 52 2.32 -1.91 -21.41
C SER A 52 3.38 -1.38 -22.38
N VAL A 53 4.03 -2.28 -23.09
CA VAL A 53 5.05 -1.94 -24.08
C VAL A 53 4.39 -1.74 -25.44
N LYS A 54 4.62 -0.58 -26.07
CA LYS A 54 4.05 -0.22 -27.36
C LYS A 54 5.14 -0.22 -28.45
N PHE A 55 4.81 -0.81 -29.57
CA PHE A 55 5.61 -0.81 -30.79
C PHE A 55 4.81 -0.12 -31.88
N ILE A 56 5.32 0.98 -32.43
CA ILE A 56 4.68 1.77 -33.47
C ILE A 56 5.32 1.44 -34.81
N PHE A 57 4.51 1.14 -35.81
CA PHE A 57 4.94 0.76 -37.15
C PHE A 57 4.53 1.82 -38.19
N ASP A 58 5.20 1.79 -39.35
CA ASP A 58 4.99 2.68 -40.50
C ASP A 58 3.69 2.41 -41.27
N GLN A 59 2.98 1.33 -40.93
CA GLN A 59 1.72 0.92 -41.55
C GLN A 59 0.79 0.20 -40.53
N ASN A 60 -0.47 0.02 -40.93
CA ASN A 60 -1.42 -0.74 -40.12
C ASN A 60 -0.99 -2.20 -40.00
N VAL A 61 -1.03 -2.73 -38.77
CA VAL A 61 -0.51 -4.05 -38.42
C VAL A 61 -1.57 -4.93 -37.77
N LYS A 62 -1.32 -6.24 -37.83
CA LYS A 62 -2.04 -7.28 -37.08
C LYS A 62 -1.02 -8.24 -36.46
N CYS A 63 -1.41 -8.87 -35.36
CA CYS A 63 -0.66 -9.94 -34.73
C CYS A 63 -1.51 -11.22 -34.76
N PRO A 64 -1.15 -12.23 -35.55
CA PRO A 64 -1.89 -13.51 -35.60
C PRO A 64 -1.88 -14.20 -34.22
N ALA A 65 -2.99 -14.81 -33.81
CA ALA A 65 -3.12 -15.46 -32.50
C ALA A 65 -1.99 -16.48 -32.23
N GLN A 66 -1.56 -17.20 -33.25
CA GLN A 66 -0.48 -18.19 -33.15
C GLN A 66 0.89 -17.50 -32.93
N ALA A 67 1.11 -16.31 -33.49
CA ALA A 67 2.34 -15.55 -33.34
C ALA A 67 2.45 -14.88 -31.95
N GLN A 68 1.32 -14.58 -31.30
CA GLN A 68 1.30 -14.03 -29.93
C GLN A 68 1.99 -14.95 -28.92
N GLN A 69 1.86 -16.27 -29.09
CA GLN A 69 2.47 -17.28 -28.23
C GLN A 69 4.01 -17.31 -28.32
N GLY A 70 4.58 -16.75 -29.37
CA GLY A 70 6.02 -16.65 -29.56
C GLY A 70 6.67 -15.42 -28.91
N VAL A 71 5.87 -14.46 -28.43
CA VAL A 71 6.38 -13.28 -27.75
C VAL A 71 6.84 -13.66 -26.35
N THR A 72 8.08 -13.33 -26.00
CA THR A 72 8.71 -13.74 -24.74
C THR A 72 9.40 -12.57 -24.08
N ILE A 73 9.51 -12.62 -22.77
CA ILE A 73 10.34 -11.74 -21.95
C ILE A 73 11.18 -12.61 -21.03
N ASP A 74 12.43 -12.20 -20.79
CA ASP A 74 13.38 -12.89 -19.91
C ASP A 74 13.26 -12.43 -18.43
N GLY A 75 14.26 -12.78 -17.62
CA GLY A 75 14.42 -12.27 -16.25
C GLY A 75 13.37 -12.75 -15.23
N GLY A 76 12.53 -13.73 -15.57
CA GLY A 76 11.46 -14.24 -14.72
C GLY A 76 10.14 -13.46 -14.84
N ALA A 77 10.08 -12.45 -15.72
CA ALA A 77 8.85 -11.78 -16.12
C ALA A 77 8.05 -12.64 -17.12
N PHE A 78 6.80 -12.27 -17.37
CA PHE A 78 5.91 -12.99 -18.29
C PHE A 78 5.06 -12.04 -19.13
N VAL A 79 4.62 -12.52 -20.29
CA VAL A 79 3.71 -11.79 -21.18
C VAL A 79 2.27 -12.06 -20.75
N GLU A 80 1.53 -11.02 -20.39
CA GLU A 80 0.12 -11.08 -19.99
C GLU A 80 -0.82 -11.06 -21.20
N GLY A 81 -0.41 -10.38 -22.27
CA GLY A 81 -1.21 -10.27 -23.47
C GLY A 81 -0.55 -9.48 -24.58
N VAL A 82 -0.98 -9.77 -25.81
CA VAL A 82 -0.54 -9.08 -27.02
C VAL A 82 -1.75 -8.64 -27.82
N SER A 83 -1.80 -7.40 -28.25
CA SER A 83 -2.87 -6.86 -29.09
C SER A 83 -2.33 -5.92 -30.16
N ALA A 84 -3.02 -5.82 -31.29
CA ALA A 84 -2.65 -4.90 -32.36
C ALA A 84 -3.87 -4.05 -32.77
N TYR A 85 -3.66 -2.75 -32.92
CA TYR A 85 -4.67 -1.80 -33.39
C TYR A 85 -4.02 -0.69 -34.23
N ALA A 86 -4.54 -0.46 -35.42
CA ALA A 86 -3.97 0.51 -36.37
C ALA A 86 -2.47 0.24 -36.60
N THR A 87 -1.62 1.21 -36.33
CA THR A 87 -0.16 1.11 -36.46
C THR A 87 0.55 0.62 -35.20
N GLU A 88 -0.18 0.28 -34.13
CA GLU A 88 0.37 -0.05 -32.81
C GLU A 88 0.22 -1.54 -32.52
N LEU A 89 1.31 -2.18 -32.04
CA LEU A 89 1.28 -3.45 -31.30
C LEU A 89 1.56 -3.13 -29.83
N THR A 90 0.66 -3.58 -28.95
CA THR A 90 0.84 -3.48 -27.49
C THR A 90 1.12 -4.86 -26.91
N VAL A 91 2.19 -4.97 -26.11
CA VAL A 91 2.55 -6.15 -25.33
C VAL A 91 2.47 -5.79 -23.86
N ASN A 92 1.58 -6.43 -23.12
CA ASN A 92 1.49 -6.28 -21.67
C ASN A 92 2.39 -7.32 -21.02
N VAL A 93 3.27 -6.87 -20.13
CA VAL A 93 4.20 -7.71 -19.38
C VAL A 93 3.98 -7.53 -17.89
N GLY A 94 4.09 -8.61 -17.13
CA GLY A 94 3.98 -8.65 -15.67
C GLY A 94 5.17 -9.36 -15.05
N GLY A 95 5.26 -9.31 -13.70
CA GLY A 95 6.32 -9.97 -12.96
C GLY A 95 7.69 -9.28 -13.06
N LEU A 96 7.73 -7.99 -13.37
CA LEU A 96 8.95 -7.22 -13.38
C LEU A 96 9.44 -7.00 -11.94
N SER A 97 10.68 -7.38 -11.64
CA SER A 97 11.35 -7.17 -10.35
C SER A 97 12.33 -6.00 -10.43
N ARG A 98 12.60 -5.33 -9.31
CA ARG A 98 13.53 -4.20 -9.27
C ARG A 98 14.98 -4.61 -9.56
N GLY A 99 15.74 -3.67 -10.13
CA GLY A 99 17.18 -3.81 -10.40
C GLY A 99 17.52 -4.82 -11.48
N LYS A 100 16.56 -5.25 -12.27
CA LYS A 100 16.76 -6.22 -13.35
C LYS A 100 16.72 -5.58 -14.73
N SER A 101 17.49 -6.16 -15.65
CA SER A 101 17.39 -5.88 -17.08
C SER A 101 16.52 -6.94 -17.74
N TYR A 102 15.74 -6.52 -18.71
CA TYR A 102 14.81 -7.36 -19.45
C TYR A 102 15.00 -7.21 -20.95
N THR A 103 14.79 -8.32 -21.65
CA THR A 103 14.72 -8.37 -23.11
C THR A 103 13.34 -8.89 -23.51
N LEU A 104 12.51 -8.01 -24.08
CA LEU A 104 11.25 -8.39 -24.70
C LEU A 104 11.52 -8.77 -26.16
N SER A 105 11.22 -10.01 -26.53
CA SER A 105 11.53 -10.58 -27.85
C SER A 105 10.26 -10.90 -28.63
N LEU A 106 10.16 -10.32 -29.82
CA LEU A 106 9.13 -10.61 -30.82
C LEU A 106 9.80 -11.39 -31.96
N PRO A 107 9.51 -12.70 -32.15
CA PRO A 107 10.04 -13.48 -33.26
C PRO A 107 9.66 -12.90 -34.62
N ALA A 108 10.41 -13.29 -35.66
CA ALA A 108 10.04 -12.98 -37.04
C ALA A 108 8.59 -13.42 -37.32
N GLY A 109 7.80 -12.57 -37.95
CA GLY A 109 6.41 -12.86 -38.28
C GLY A 109 5.40 -12.58 -37.15
N THR A 110 5.84 -12.10 -35.99
CA THR A 110 4.91 -11.66 -34.92
C THR A 110 4.00 -10.55 -35.42
N VAL A 111 4.53 -9.65 -36.24
CA VAL A 111 3.78 -8.53 -36.83
C VAL A 111 3.65 -8.72 -38.33
N GLN A 112 2.45 -8.56 -38.82
CA GLN A 112 2.12 -8.59 -40.24
C GLN A 112 1.37 -7.35 -40.63
N GLY A 113 1.57 -6.87 -41.86
CA GLY A 113 0.74 -5.80 -42.40
C GLY A 113 -0.71 -6.24 -42.53
N TYR A 114 -1.62 -5.29 -42.49
CA TYR A 114 -3.06 -5.57 -42.49
C TYR A 114 -3.60 -6.03 -43.85
N ARG A 115 -2.90 -5.72 -44.96
CA ARG A 115 -3.29 -6.11 -46.31
C ARG A 115 -2.89 -7.56 -46.63
N ALA A 116 -3.58 -8.20 -47.58
CA ALA A 116 -3.20 -9.53 -48.04
C ALA A 116 -1.83 -9.50 -48.75
N ASN A 117 -1.08 -10.63 -48.69
CA ASN A 117 0.23 -10.85 -49.33
C ASN A 117 1.35 -9.93 -48.81
N GLN A 118 1.35 -9.55 -47.52
CA GLN A 118 2.42 -8.79 -46.93
C GLN A 118 3.51 -9.69 -46.33
N LYS A 119 4.77 -9.26 -46.46
CA LYS A 119 5.89 -9.88 -45.76
C LYS A 119 5.74 -9.74 -44.27
N ALA A 120 6.18 -10.75 -43.55
CA ALA A 120 6.25 -10.77 -42.10
C ALA A 120 7.36 -9.82 -41.61
N SER A 121 7.20 -9.28 -40.40
CA SER A 121 8.23 -8.48 -39.74
C SER A 121 9.51 -9.31 -39.50
N GLU A 122 10.64 -8.64 -39.51
CA GLU A 122 11.86 -9.16 -38.93
C GLU A 122 11.69 -9.33 -37.41
N PRO A 123 12.55 -10.13 -36.74
CA PRO A 123 12.51 -10.22 -35.29
C PRO A 123 12.84 -8.87 -34.66
N ILE A 124 12.17 -8.56 -33.55
CA ILE A 124 12.36 -7.32 -32.80
C ILE A 124 12.76 -7.69 -31.38
N GLN A 125 13.77 -7.00 -30.85
CA GLN A 125 14.13 -7.04 -29.43
C GLN A 125 14.05 -5.65 -28.86
N LEU A 126 13.57 -5.54 -27.63
CA LEU A 126 13.52 -4.30 -26.86
C LEU A 126 14.17 -4.56 -25.49
N HIS A 127 15.17 -3.76 -25.17
CA HIS A 127 15.87 -3.83 -23.90
C HIS A 127 15.43 -2.69 -22.99
N PHE A 128 15.15 -3.00 -21.74
CA PHE A 128 14.88 -2.01 -20.71
C PHE A 128 15.30 -2.55 -19.34
N SER A 129 15.37 -1.67 -18.33
CA SER A 129 15.68 -2.07 -16.96
C SER A 129 14.80 -1.37 -15.94
N THR A 130 14.57 -2.05 -14.83
CA THR A 130 13.88 -1.50 -13.69
C THR A 130 14.83 -0.80 -12.73
N LYS A 131 14.29 0.11 -11.92
CA LYS A 131 15.05 0.83 -10.90
C LYS A 131 15.54 -0.15 -9.83
N ALA A 132 16.79 -0.04 -9.42
CA ALA A 132 17.33 -0.85 -8.32
C ALA A 132 16.56 -0.61 -7.02
N ALA A 133 16.41 -1.66 -6.20
CA ALA A 133 15.96 -1.51 -4.83
C ALA A 133 16.91 -0.55 -4.08
N PRO A 134 16.41 0.25 -3.14
CA PRO A 134 17.28 1.08 -2.31
C PRO A 134 18.33 0.21 -1.61
N ALA A 135 19.57 0.67 -1.55
CA ALA A 135 20.63 -0.04 -0.83
C ALA A 135 20.22 -0.21 0.64
N PRO A 136 20.61 -1.32 1.30
CA PRO A 136 20.44 -1.45 2.74
C PRO A 136 21.09 -0.25 3.43
N PRO A 137 20.45 0.31 4.46
CA PRO A 137 21.04 1.40 5.20
C PRO A 137 22.33 0.93 5.90
N GLY A 138 23.27 1.84 6.06
CA GLY A 138 24.45 1.62 6.89
C GLY A 138 24.07 1.41 8.37
N PRO A 139 25.04 1.06 9.23
CA PRO A 139 24.82 0.94 10.65
C PRO A 139 24.32 2.26 11.24
N ASP A 140 23.45 2.16 12.25
CA ASP A 140 22.97 3.35 12.95
C ASP A 140 24.12 4.10 13.61
N PRO A 141 24.08 5.44 13.64
CA PRO A 141 25.00 6.23 14.44
C PRO A 141 24.78 5.99 15.95
N GLU A 142 25.66 6.55 16.77
CA GLU A 142 25.46 6.57 18.21
C GLU A 142 24.11 7.24 18.56
N PRO A 143 23.36 6.77 19.57
CA PRO A 143 21.99 7.20 19.84
C PRO A 143 21.79 8.72 19.96
N GLN A 144 22.73 9.46 20.53
CA GLN A 144 22.68 10.92 20.64
C GLN A 144 22.75 11.64 19.28
N ASN A 145 23.17 10.93 18.23
CA ASN A 145 23.25 11.43 16.85
C ASN A 145 22.12 10.85 15.97
N TRP A 146 21.14 10.20 16.57
CA TRP A 146 20.00 9.68 15.82
C TRP A 146 19.22 10.84 15.17
N GLU A 147 18.63 10.53 14.04
CA GLU A 147 17.85 11.51 13.30
C GLU A 147 16.62 11.99 14.09
N LYS A 148 16.41 13.30 14.04
CA LYS A 148 15.22 13.91 14.63
C LYS A 148 13.95 13.50 13.85
N ALA A 149 12.81 13.62 14.49
CA ALA A 149 11.50 13.29 13.93
C ALA A 149 11.25 13.96 12.55
N ALA A 150 11.66 15.22 12.37
CA ALA A 150 11.51 15.92 11.09
C ALA A 150 12.33 15.33 9.93
N VAL A 151 13.39 14.60 10.24
CA VAL A 151 14.20 13.84 9.25
C VAL A 151 13.61 12.46 9.06
N ALA A 152 13.25 11.80 10.16
CA ALA A 152 12.67 10.44 10.14
C ALA A 152 11.40 10.37 9.28
N VAL A 153 10.47 11.34 9.40
CA VAL A 153 9.25 11.37 8.56
C VAL A 153 9.55 11.46 7.06
N VAL A 154 10.61 12.16 6.66
CA VAL A 154 11.04 12.21 5.26
C VAL A 154 11.62 10.87 4.82
N ASN A 155 12.44 10.24 5.67
CA ASN A 155 13.11 8.99 5.36
C ASN A 155 12.16 7.76 5.40
N MET A 156 11.03 7.83 6.10
CA MET A 156 9.97 6.81 6.07
C MET A 156 9.38 6.65 4.66
N GLY A 157 9.30 7.74 3.90
CA GLY A 157 8.83 7.71 2.50
C GLY A 157 7.38 7.29 2.38
N ILE A 158 7.14 6.19 1.67
CA ILE A 158 5.81 5.57 1.56
C ILE A 158 5.77 4.30 2.41
N GLY A 159 4.69 4.14 3.18
CA GLY A 159 4.51 3.03 4.09
C GLY A 159 3.28 2.16 3.80
N TRP A 160 3.22 1.05 4.50
CA TRP A 160 2.11 0.11 4.49
C TRP A 160 1.80 -0.38 5.90
N ASN A 161 0.52 -0.72 6.16
CA ASN A 161 0.09 -1.33 7.42
C ASN A 161 0.01 -2.85 7.30
N LEU A 162 0.72 -3.58 8.17
CA LEU A 162 0.59 -5.03 8.33
C LEU A 162 -0.69 -5.32 9.15
N GLY A 163 -1.85 -4.94 8.62
CA GLY A 163 -3.12 -5.04 9.32
C GLY A 163 -3.73 -6.43 9.33
N ASN A 164 -4.69 -6.65 10.24
CA ASN A 164 -5.41 -7.90 10.50
C ASN A 164 -4.48 -9.08 10.84
N THR A 165 -3.41 -8.82 11.57
CA THR A 165 -2.42 -9.80 12.00
C THR A 165 -2.19 -9.74 13.51
N LEU A 166 -1.17 -9.02 13.98
CA LEU A 166 -0.83 -8.98 15.41
C LEU A 166 -1.79 -8.11 16.24
N GLU A 167 -2.67 -7.33 15.60
CA GLU A 167 -3.74 -6.60 16.29
C GLU A 167 -5.06 -7.37 16.35
N SER A 168 -5.15 -8.54 15.73
CA SER A 168 -6.36 -9.36 15.76
C SER A 168 -6.73 -9.78 17.19
N ASN A 169 -8.00 -9.68 17.51
CA ASN A 169 -8.55 -9.94 18.86
C ASN A 169 -10.03 -10.31 18.78
N SER A 170 -10.63 -10.74 19.89
CA SER A 170 -12.05 -11.09 19.95
C SER A 170 -12.98 -9.88 19.87
N GLY A 171 -12.56 -8.72 20.36
CA GLY A 171 -13.25 -7.43 20.21
C GLY A 171 -14.51 -7.21 21.04
N ASP A 172 -15.05 -8.25 21.67
CA ASP A 172 -16.28 -8.19 22.45
C ASP A 172 -16.17 -8.98 23.75
N VAL A 173 -16.34 -8.31 24.91
CA VAL A 173 -16.27 -8.94 26.24
C VAL A 173 -17.32 -10.02 26.43
N ASP A 174 -18.45 -9.95 25.70
CA ASP A 174 -19.51 -10.96 25.73
C ASP A 174 -19.36 -12.03 24.64
N ASN A 175 -18.30 -11.95 23.84
CA ASN A 175 -17.97 -12.93 22.81
C ASN A 175 -16.46 -13.07 22.61
N MET A 176 -15.76 -13.47 23.65
CA MET A 176 -14.32 -13.74 23.65
C MET A 176 -14.02 -15.08 22.96
N TRP A 177 -14.30 -15.17 21.66
CA TRP A 177 -14.28 -16.44 20.93
C TRP A 177 -12.88 -17.02 20.74
N ILE A 178 -11.84 -16.19 20.58
CA ILE A 178 -10.46 -16.68 20.50
C ILE A 178 -10.08 -17.34 21.83
N GLU A 179 -10.28 -16.61 22.93
CA GLU A 179 -9.88 -17.04 24.26
C GLU A 179 -10.70 -18.21 24.80
N ALA A 180 -11.95 -18.36 24.31
CA ALA A 180 -12.84 -19.45 24.73
C ALA A 180 -12.62 -20.75 23.95
N PHE A 181 -12.27 -20.66 22.65
CA PHE A 181 -12.38 -21.80 21.73
C PHE A 181 -11.09 -22.14 20.95
N THR A 182 -9.96 -21.48 21.26
CA THR A 182 -8.66 -21.81 20.68
C THR A 182 -7.65 -22.18 21.76
N ALA A 183 -6.45 -22.59 21.33
CA ALA A 183 -5.33 -22.83 22.25
C ALA A 183 -4.67 -21.54 22.75
N ARG A 184 -5.10 -20.37 22.28
CA ARG A 184 -4.53 -19.06 22.55
C ARG A 184 -3.05 -18.97 22.15
N SER A 185 -2.65 -19.72 21.12
CA SER A 185 -1.30 -19.61 20.59
C SER A 185 -1.12 -18.29 19.83
N THR A 186 0.11 -17.87 19.61
CA THR A 186 0.41 -16.69 18.80
C THR A 186 -0.25 -16.78 17.42
N LYS A 187 -0.25 -17.98 16.82
CA LYS A 187 -0.91 -18.23 15.53
C LYS A 187 -2.42 -18.06 15.61
N ASP A 188 -3.08 -18.49 16.68
CA ASP A 188 -4.55 -18.37 16.82
C ASP A 188 -4.97 -16.90 16.79
N TYR A 189 -4.20 -16.00 17.43
CA TYR A 189 -4.46 -14.56 17.35
C TYR A 189 -4.07 -13.99 16.00
N GLU A 190 -2.85 -14.24 15.52
CA GLU A 190 -2.33 -13.67 14.29
C GLU A 190 -3.18 -14.01 13.06
N THR A 191 -3.86 -15.16 13.06
CA THR A 191 -4.72 -15.60 11.95
C THR A 191 -6.22 -15.41 12.19
N ALA A 192 -6.60 -14.85 13.32
CA ALA A 192 -8.00 -14.75 13.74
C ALA A 192 -8.89 -13.97 12.77
N TRP A 193 -8.34 -12.96 12.10
CA TRP A 193 -9.07 -12.13 11.15
C TRP A 193 -8.76 -12.48 9.68
N GLY A 194 -8.44 -13.77 9.43
CA GLY A 194 -8.34 -14.34 8.09
C GLY A 194 -7.04 -14.06 7.36
N GLN A 195 -6.04 -13.46 8.02
CA GLN A 195 -4.72 -13.32 7.45
C GLN A 195 -3.83 -14.52 7.85
N PRO A 196 -2.89 -14.95 7.00
CA PRO A 196 -1.90 -15.93 7.40
C PRO A 196 -0.85 -15.31 8.31
N VAL A 197 -0.09 -16.15 8.97
CA VAL A 197 1.10 -15.76 9.76
C VAL A 197 2.02 -14.90 8.88
N ALA A 198 2.43 -13.73 9.39
CA ALA A 198 3.33 -12.83 8.69
C ALA A 198 4.70 -13.47 8.47
N THR A 199 5.26 -13.33 7.28
CA THR A 199 6.55 -13.91 6.90
C THR A 199 7.56 -12.84 6.48
N ARG A 200 8.83 -13.21 6.51
CA ARG A 200 9.93 -12.35 6.02
C ARG A 200 9.77 -12.05 4.54
N GLU A 201 9.33 -13.01 3.75
CA GLU A 201 9.14 -12.89 2.31
C GLU A 201 8.08 -11.86 1.97
N LEU A 202 7.00 -11.77 2.76
CA LEU A 202 5.99 -10.72 2.60
C LEU A 202 6.61 -9.33 2.79
N ILE A 203 7.38 -9.14 3.85
CA ILE A 203 8.03 -7.85 4.14
C ILE A 203 9.07 -7.51 3.06
N HIS A 204 9.86 -8.51 2.63
CA HIS A 204 10.83 -8.36 1.54
C HIS A 204 10.17 -7.89 0.25
N MET A 205 8.99 -8.41 -0.12
CA MET A 205 8.23 -7.99 -1.29
C MET A 205 7.92 -6.47 -1.27
N PHE A 206 7.57 -5.90 -0.11
CA PHE A 206 7.35 -4.45 0.02
C PHE A 206 8.66 -3.67 -0.13
N ARG A 207 9.74 -4.15 0.46
CA ARG A 207 11.06 -3.53 0.33
C ARG A 207 11.54 -3.50 -1.13
N GLU A 208 11.43 -4.60 -1.83
CA GLU A 208 11.82 -4.72 -3.24
C GLU A 208 11.11 -3.70 -4.14
N GLU A 209 9.86 -3.37 -3.85
CA GLU A 209 9.10 -2.36 -4.58
C GLU A 209 9.46 -0.91 -4.21
N GLY A 210 10.15 -0.70 -3.07
CA GLY A 210 10.61 0.61 -2.64
C GLY A 210 9.77 1.26 -1.56
N PHE A 211 8.94 0.49 -0.83
CA PHE A 211 8.37 0.97 0.42
C PHE A 211 9.49 1.23 1.43
N GLY A 212 9.38 2.32 2.17
CA GLY A 212 10.39 2.74 3.15
C GLY A 212 10.03 2.40 4.59
N ALA A 213 8.77 2.05 4.86
CA ALA A 213 8.28 1.80 6.21
C ALA A 213 7.12 0.80 6.25
N ILE A 214 7.03 0.05 7.35
CA ILE A 214 5.88 -0.80 7.69
C ILE A 214 5.39 -0.40 9.09
N ARG A 215 4.10 -0.10 9.22
CA ARG A 215 3.45 0.01 10.52
C ARG A 215 2.97 -1.39 10.92
N VAL A 216 3.32 -1.82 12.12
CA VAL A 216 3.00 -3.11 12.71
C VAL A 216 2.04 -2.89 13.88
N PRO A 217 0.71 -2.91 13.63
CA PRO A 217 -0.29 -2.81 14.67
C PRO A 217 -0.23 -4.02 15.61
N VAL A 218 -0.34 -3.80 16.93
CA VAL A 218 -0.33 -4.87 17.94
C VAL A 218 -1.36 -4.59 19.02
N THR A 219 -2.21 -5.59 19.30
CA THR A 219 -3.11 -5.58 20.45
C THR A 219 -2.48 -6.36 21.61
N TRP A 220 -2.47 -5.78 22.79
CA TRP A 220 -1.72 -6.30 23.93
C TRP A 220 -2.59 -6.90 25.03
N TYR A 221 -3.84 -6.45 25.21
CA TYR A 221 -4.68 -6.89 26.32
C TYR A 221 -4.86 -8.41 26.41
N PRO A 222 -4.96 -9.19 25.31
CA PRO A 222 -5.12 -10.64 25.41
C PRO A 222 -3.90 -11.34 25.98
N HIS A 223 -2.76 -10.67 25.91
CA HIS A 223 -1.44 -11.19 26.24
C HIS A 223 -0.84 -10.55 27.51
N MET A 224 -1.63 -9.79 28.27
CA MET A 224 -1.15 -9.05 29.44
C MET A 224 -1.91 -9.47 30.70
N GLY A 225 -1.18 -9.95 31.72
CA GLY A 225 -1.76 -10.37 32.97
C GLY A 225 -2.62 -11.62 32.86
N THR A 226 -3.61 -11.76 33.74
CA THR A 226 -4.50 -12.92 33.77
C THR A 226 -5.86 -12.56 33.18
N LEU A 227 -6.15 -13.09 32.00
CA LEU A 227 -7.39 -12.92 31.28
C LEU A 227 -8.32 -14.11 31.55
N ASN A 228 -9.25 -13.97 32.50
CA ASN A 228 -10.19 -15.02 32.88
C ASN A 228 -11.45 -14.94 32.00
N VAL A 229 -11.58 -15.88 31.06
CA VAL A 229 -12.76 -16.02 30.20
C VAL A 229 -13.57 -17.21 30.66
N THR A 230 -14.85 -17.00 30.95
CA THR A 230 -15.82 -18.05 31.27
C THR A 230 -16.61 -18.41 30.03
N VAL A 231 -16.83 -19.72 29.79
CA VAL A 231 -17.58 -20.21 28.64
C VAL A 231 -19.04 -20.44 29.04
N SER A 232 -19.98 -19.89 28.27
CA SER A 232 -21.39 -20.11 28.40
C SER A 232 -22.02 -20.32 27.04
N GLY A 233 -22.47 -21.54 26.76
CA GLY A 233 -22.94 -21.94 25.44
C GLY A 233 -21.82 -21.87 24.38
N ASP A 234 -22.04 -21.08 23.33
CA ASP A 234 -21.11 -20.87 22.21
C ASP A 234 -20.32 -19.56 22.33
N LYS A 235 -20.31 -18.93 23.53
CA LYS A 235 -19.63 -17.65 23.76
C LYS A 235 -18.67 -17.71 24.94
N GLY A 236 -17.59 -16.95 24.83
CA GLY A 236 -16.71 -16.62 25.94
C GLY A 236 -17.08 -15.26 26.53
N HIS A 237 -17.07 -15.16 27.86
CA HIS A 237 -17.36 -13.91 28.57
C HIS A 237 -16.14 -13.51 29.41
N TRP A 238 -15.75 -12.26 29.29
CA TRP A 238 -14.65 -11.68 30.05
C TRP A 238 -15.13 -10.60 31.01
N ASP A 239 -14.99 -10.86 32.32
CA ASP A 239 -15.13 -9.83 33.32
C ASP A 239 -13.85 -9.03 33.47
N MET A 240 -13.79 -7.84 32.86
CA MET A 240 -12.63 -6.94 32.92
C MET A 240 -12.31 -6.48 34.34
N SER A 241 -13.26 -6.47 35.27
CA SER A 241 -13.03 -6.07 36.66
C SER A 241 -12.11 -7.05 37.39
N GLY A 242 -12.13 -8.33 36.98
CA GLY A 242 -11.26 -9.38 37.46
C GLY A 242 -9.89 -9.46 36.79
N TRP A 243 -9.60 -8.56 35.85
CA TRP A 243 -8.32 -8.56 35.11
C TRP A 243 -7.17 -8.08 35.98
N THR A 244 -6.24 -8.96 36.29
CA THR A 244 -5.12 -8.71 37.19
C THR A 244 -3.78 -8.94 36.49
N GLY A 245 -2.74 -8.28 37.03
CA GLY A 245 -1.40 -8.36 36.49
C GLY A 245 -1.14 -7.41 35.32
N TYR A 246 0.12 -7.10 35.10
CA TYR A 246 0.57 -6.15 34.08
C TYR A 246 1.68 -6.76 33.21
N THR A 247 2.07 -8.01 33.47
CA THR A 247 3.15 -8.67 32.73
C THR A 247 2.64 -9.16 31.38
N VAL A 248 3.32 -8.78 30.33
CA VAL A 248 3.04 -9.27 28.97
C VAL A 248 3.64 -10.67 28.80
N ASP A 249 2.93 -11.55 28.13
CA ASP A 249 3.40 -12.88 27.80
C ASP A 249 4.71 -12.81 26.98
N PRO A 250 5.80 -13.39 27.45
CA PRO A 250 7.07 -13.37 26.75
C PRO A 250 7.02 -14.09 25.39
N VAL A 251 6.11 -15.05 25.20
CA VAL A 251 5.92 -15.72 23.92
C VAL A 251 5.34 -14.77 22.89
N TRP A 252 4.38 -13.92 23.30
CA TRP A 252 3.84 -12.87 22.45
C TRP A 252 4.88 -11.82 22.10
N ILE A 253 5.60 -11.31 23.11
CA ILE A 253 6.69 -10.35 22.86
C ILE A 253 7.72 -10.92 21.88
N ALA A 254 8.11 -12.20 22.02
CA ALA A 254 9.05 -12.84 21.11
C ALA A 254 8.52 -12.86 19.66
N ARG A 255 7.21 -13.13 19.46
CA ARG A 255 6.60 -13.09 18.12
C ARG A 255 6.56 -11.67 17.55
N VAL A 256 6.19 -10.68 18.34
CA VAL A 256 6.21 -9.27 17.91
C VAL A 256 7.65 -8.85 17.54
N LYS A 257 8.65 -9.22 18.35
CA LYS A 257 10.07 -8.96 18.04
C LYS A 257 10.51 -9.60 16.73
N GLU A 258 10.05 -10.82 16.44
CA GLU A 258 10.36 -11.51 15.19
C GLU A 258 9.83 -10.74 13.97
N VAL A 259 8.56 -10.30 14.00
CA VAL A 259 7.95 -9.53 12.90
C VAL A 259 8.58 -8.15 12.75
N VAL A 260 8.82 -7.44 13.84
CA VAL A 260 9.58 -6.17 13.84
C VAL A 260 10.97 -6.39 13.25
N GLY A 261 11.62 -7.50 13.59
CA GLY A 261 12.92 -7.89 13.04
C GLY A 261 12.90 -8.04 11.52
N TYR A 262 11.85 -8.63 10.94
CA TYR A 262 11.71 -8.75 9.49
C TYR A 262 11.75 -7.37 8.81
N VAL A 263 11.06 -6.37 9.37
CA VAL A 263 11.02 -5.00 8.82
C VAL A 263 12.38 -4.32 8.93
N LEU A 264 13.01 -4.40 10.10
CA LEU A 264 14.28 -3.72 10.37
C LEU A 264 15.46 -4.35 9.61
N ASP A 265 15.46 -5.68 9.43
CA ASP A 265 16.47 -6.38 8.64
C ASP A 265 16.45 -5.98 7.16
N GLU A 266 15.28 -5.61 6.64
CA GLU A 266 15.13 -5.03 5.30
C GLU A 266 15.54 -3.54 5.25
N GLY A 267 15.95 -2.97 6.39
CA GLY A 267 16.35 -1.57 6.48
C GLY A 267 15.23 -0.56 6.38
N MET A 268 13.99 -1.01 6.53
CA MET A 268 12.81 -0.13 6.57
C MET A 268 12.56 0.41 7.98
N TYR A 269 11.81 1.49 8.07
CA TYR A 269 11.26 1.95 9.35
C TYR A 269 10.15 0.99 9.79
N CYS A 270 10.09 0.75 11.09
CA CYS A 270 9.03 -0.01 11.73
C CYS A 270 8.32 0.87 12.75
N ILE A 271 7.01 1.04 12.63
CA ILE A 271 6.18 1.71 13.64
C ILE A 271 5.48 0.60 14.43
N LEU A 272 5.73 0.56 15.74
CA LEU A 272 5.13 -0.39 16.67
C LEU A 272 4.21 0.35 17.64
N ASN A 273 2.96 -0.13 17.82
CA ASN A 273 1.96 0.56 18.61
C ASN A 273 1.23 -0.31 19.65
N VAL A 274 0.30 0.33 20.34
CA VAL A 274 -0.77 -0.26 21.16
C VAL A 274 -2.09 -0.02 20.40
N HIS A 275 -2.65 -1.08 19.78
CA HIS A 275 -3.69 -0.90 18.76
C HIS A 275 -5.12 -1.02 19.30
N HIS A 276 -5.73 -2.20 19.29
CA HIS A 276 -7.14 -2.39 19.73
C HIS A 276 -7.30 -2.50 21.26
N ASP A 277 -6.29 -2.14 22.01
CA ASP A 277 -6.41 -1.73 23.40
C ASP A 277 -7.22 -0.41 23.51
N THR A 278 -7.39 0.26 22.37
CA THR A 278 -8.23 1.45 22.12
C THR A 278 -9.33 1.14 21.11
N GLY A 279 -10.11 2.14 20.72
CA GLY A 279 -11.15 2.02 19.69
C GLY A 279 -12.55 1.86 20.24
N SER A 280 -13.50 1.37 19.42
CA SER A 280 -14.92 1.24 19.79
C SER A 280 -15.29 -0.10 20.44
N ALA A 281 -14.44 -1.13 20.32
CA ALA A 281 -14.68 -2.46 20.87
C ALA A 281 -14.92 -2.44 22.38
N SER A 282 -15.76 -3.33 22.89
CA SER A 282 -16.01 -3.40 24.34
C SER A 282 -14.80 -3.90 25.13
N THR A 283 -13.86 -4.59 24.47
CA THR A 283 -12.58 -5.01 25.06
C THR A 283 -11.55 -3.89 25.17
N ALA A 284 -11.76 -2.74 24.50
CA ALA A 284 -10.84 -1.61 24.57
C ALA A 284 -10.84 -1.00 25.97
N TRP A 285 -9.72 -1.13 26.66
CA TRP A 285 -9.56 -0.72 28.06
C TRP A 285 -8.96 0.69 28.23
N LEU A 286 -8.35 1.22 27.19
CA LEU A 286 -7.87 2.60 27.12
C LEU A 286 -8.96 3.49 26.54
N ARG A 287 -9.37 4.52 27.28
CA ARG A 287 -10.43 5.46 26.90
C ARG A 287 -10.04 6.89 27.21
N ALA A 288 -10.40 7.80 26.34
CA ALA A 288 -10.23 9.24 26.53
C ALA A 288 -11.30 9.80 27.52
N ASP A 289 -11.31 9.27 28.73
CA ASP A 289 -12.20 9.58 29.85
C ASP A 289 -11.37 9.70 31.13
N GLN A 290 -11.56 10.75 31.91
CA GLN A 290 -10.72 11.06 33.08
C GLN A 290 -10.79 9.96 34.16
N ALA A 291 -11.96 9.39 34.39
CA ALA A 291 -12.12 8.35 35.41
C ALA A 291 -11.44 7.04 34.96
N VAL A 292 -11.60 6.67 33.69
CA VAL A 292 -10.93 5.49 33.12
C VAL A 292 -9.40 5.70 33.15
N TYR A 293 -8.91 6.87 32.71
CA TYR A 293 -7.47 7.19 32.74
C TYR A 293 -6.89 6.98 34.13
N LEU A 294 -7.52 7.54 35.17
CA LEU A 294 -7.03 7.40 36.56
C LEU A 294 -7.02 5.95 37.05
N ALA A 295 -7.94 5.13 36.56
CA ALA A 295 -8.02 3.72 36.93
C ALA A 295 -6.96 2.84 36.24
N VAL A 296 -6.56 3.18 35.01
CA VAL A 296 -5.73 2.28 34.15
C VAL A 296 -4.34 2.82 33.81
N ARG A 297 -4.03 4.08 34.13
CA ARG A 297 -2.76 4.71 33.74
C ARG A 297 -1.51 3.94 34.17
N GLU A 298 -1.52 3.34 35.35
CA GLU A 298 -0.37 2.57 35.84
C GLU A 298 -0.17 1.28 35.04
N ARG A 299 -1.28 0.64 34.58
CA ARG A 299 -1.20 -0.51 33.66
C ARG A 299 -0.66 -0.07 32.29
N TYR A 300 -1.09 1.08 31.76
CA TYR A 300 -0.60 1.64 30.52
C TYR A 300 0.90 1.94 30.57
N LYS A 301 1.36 2.56 31.63
CA LYS A 301 2.79 2.82 31.87
C LYS A 301 3.58 1.51 32.02
N ALA A 302 3.04 0.51 32.75
CA ALA A 302 3.68 -0.78 32.89
C ALA A 302 3.78 -1.54 31.54
N LEU A 303 2.79 -1.43 30.68
CA LEU A 303 2.83 -1.98 29.33
C LEU A 303 3.93 -1.31 28.50
N TRP A 304 3.95 0.02 28.41
CA TRP A 304 4.96 0.75 27.65
C TRP A 304 6.38 0.57 28.20
N LYS A 305 6.52 0.47 29.52
CA LYS A 305 7.82 0.15 30.13
C LYS A 305 8.36 -1.18 29.63
N GLN A 306 7.53 -2.24 29.61
CA GLN A 306 7.93 -3.56 29.14
C GLN A 306 8.26 -3.54 27.64
N ILE A 307 7.40 -2.92 26.80
CA ILE A 307 7.69 -2.76 25.37
C ILE A 307 9.02 -2.03 25.19
N ALA A 308 9.21 -0.89 25.85
CA ALA A 308 10.41 -0.10 25.71
C ALA A 308 11.69 -0.85 26.14
N GLU A 309 11.64 -1.59 27.24
CA GLU A 309 12.77 -2.38 27.72
C GLU A 309 13.10 -3.54 26.77
N GLU A 310 12.09 -4.25 26.27
CA GLU A 310 12.28 -5.38 25.35
C GLU A 310 12.82 -4.97 23.97
N PHE A 311 12.46 -3.78 23.51
CA PHE A 311 12.87 -3.26 22.22
C PHE A 311 14.00 -2.22 22.30
N GLU A 312 14.58 -1.97 23.48
CA GLU A 312 15.70 -1.04 23.66
C GLU A 312 16.87 -1.32 22.71
N PRO A 313 17.30 -2.57 22.48
CA PRO A 313 18.45 -2.88 21.64
C PRO A 313 18.32 -2.47 20.17
N TYR A 314 17.10 -2.24 19.68
CA TYR A 314 16.86 -1.92 18.28
C TYR A 314 17.25 -0.47 17.94
N GLY A 315 17.61 -0.24 16.68
CA GLY A 315 18.12 1.03 16.18
C GLY A 315 17.06 2.11 15.95
N GLN A 316 17.49 3.22 15.35
CA GLN A 316 16.67 4.43 15.15
C GLN A 316 15.46 4.23 14.22
N ARG A 317 15.47 3.17 13.38
CA ARG A 317 14.34 2.88 12.48
C ARG A 317 13.16 2.23 13.17
N LEU A 318 13.30 1.76 14.41
CA LEU A 318 12.16 1.39 15.22
C LEU A 318 11.60 2.62 15.91
N VAL A 319 10.34 2.93 15.63
CA VAL A 319 9.59 4.06 16.17
C VAL A 319 8.42 3.52 16.98
N PHE A 320 8.18 4.08 18.17
CA PHE A 320 7.02 3.71 18.97
C PHE A 320 5.89 4.70 18.79
N GLU A 321 4.66 4.19 18.69
CA GLU A 321 3.44 4.96 18.59
C GLU A 321 2.57 4.72 19.82
N SER A 322 2.18 5.80 20.51
CA SER A 322 1.59 5.76 21.84
C SER A 322 0.35 4.85 21.97
N PHE A 323 -0.56 4.96 21.05
CA PHE A 323 -1.78 4.16 20.93
C PHE A 323 -2.43 4.45 19.56
N ASN A 324 -3.39 3.60 19.16
CA ASN A 324 -4.15 3.78 17.93
C ASN A 324 -5.27 4.83 18.10
N GLU A 325 -6.48 4.52 17.70
CA GLU A 325 -7.68 5.38 17.68
C GLU A 325 -8.40 5.38 19.02
N MET A 326 -7.91 6.13 20.00
CA MET A 326 -8.52 6.18 21.32
C MET A 326 -9.75 7.06 21.31
N LEU A 327 -10.91 6.46 21.67
CA LEU A 327 -12.19 7.13 21.80
C LEU A 327 -12.53 7.42 23.29
N ASP A 328 -13.51 8.27 23.49
CA ASP A 328 -14.13 8.46 24.81
C ASP A 328 -14.90 7.20 25.25
N LYS A 329 -15.44 7.21 26.46
CA LYS A 329 -16.21 6.10 27.02
C LYS A 329 -17.49 5.79 26.21
N ALA A 330 -18.04 6.79 25.54
CA ALA A 330 -19.25 6.63 24.71
C ALA A 330 -18.95 6.07 23.32
N GLY A 331 -17.67 5.91 22.94
CA GLY A 331 -17.26 5.43 21.62
C GLY A 331 -17.51 6.45 20.51
N THR A 332 -17.36 7.74 20.79
CA THR A 332 -17.73 8.84 19.89
C THR A 332 -16.61 9.16 18.92
N TRP A 333 -16.83 9.01 17.62
CA TRP A 333 -15.81 9.28 16.59
C TRP A 333 -15.65 10.77 16.26
N ASN A 334 -16.75 11.51 16.17
CA ASN A 334 -16.75 12.87 15.61
C ASN A 334 -17.08 13.99 16.61
N ALA A 335 -17.50 13.69 17.83
CA ALA A 335 -17.94 14.66 18.82
C ALA A 335 -17.06 14.58 20.07
N SER A 336 -15.76 14.89 19.91
CA SER A 336 -14.81 14.88 21.01
C SER A 336 -15.04 16.07 21.97
N THR A 337 -14.77 15.87 23.25
CA THR A 337 -14.91 16.87 24.30
C THR A 337 -13.55 17.45 24.72
N ALA A 338 -13.55 18.59 25.38
CA ALA A 338 -12.34 19.17 25.95
C ALA A 338 -11.66 18.22 26.97
N GLU A 339 -12.48 17.48 27.75
CA GLU A 339 -11.96 16.45 28.67
C GLU A 339 -11.26 15.34 27.92
N ALA A 340 -11.86 14.82 26.84
CA ALA A 340 -11.26 13.75 26.04
C ALA A 340 -9.92 14.19 25.43
N HIS A 341 -9.84 15.41 24.92
CA HIS A 341 -8.58 15.97 24.39
C HIS A 341 -7.49 16.08 25.47
N GLU A 342 -7.87 16.53 26.66
CA GLU A 342 -6.94 16.65 27.78
C GLU A 342 -6.44 15.28 28.24
N VAL A 343 -7.31 14.28 28.27
CA VAL A 343 -6.95 12.89 28.63
C VAL A 343 -6.00 12.28 27.60
N ILE A 344 -6.24 12.50 26.30
CA ILE A 344 -5.29 12.11 25.22
C ILE A 344 -3.91 12.72 25.47
N ASN A 345 -3.82 14.02 25.77
CA ASN A 345 -2.54 14.67 26.05
C ASN A 345 -1.86 14.07 27.29
N LYS A 346 -2.63 13.65 28.32
CA LYS A 346 -2.09 12.96 29.52
C LYS A 346 -1.51 11.58 29.19
N TYR A 347 -2.22 10.76 28.38
CA TYR A 347 -1.69 9.46 27.95
C TYR A 347 -0.41 9.62 27.12
N ASN A 348 -0.38 10.60 26.22
CA ASN A 348 0.82 10.91 25.45
C ASN A 348 2.00 11.33 26.35
N ALA A 349 1.75 12.13 27.40
CA ALA A 349 2.79 12.51 28.37
C ALA A 349 3.29 11.33 29.21
N ASP A 350 2.37 10.46 29.69
CA ASP A 350 2.73 9.23 30.39
C ASP A 350 3.56 8.29 29.50
N PHE A 351 3.22 8.17 28.22
CA PHE A 351 3.97 7.38 27.24
C PHE A 351 5.40 7.92 27.07
N VAL A 352 5.56 9.19 26.73
CA VAL A 352 6.88 9.80 26.52
C VAL A 352 7.74 9.63 27.77
N SER A 353 7.23 10.03 28.93
CA SER A 353 7.98 9.94 30.18
C SER A 353 8.36 8.52 30.54
N THR A 354 7.49 7.54 30.29
CA THR A 354 7.74 6.13 30.57
C THR A 354 8.83 5.56 29.66
N VAL A 355 8.74 5.80 28.35
CA VAL A 355 9.75 5.33 27.38
C VAL A 355 11.10 5.97 27.68
N ARG A 356 11.17 7.28 27.90
CA ARG A 356 12.42 8.00 28.21
C ARG A 356 13.07 7.48 29.50
N ALA A 357 12.27 7.16 30.52
CA ALA A 357 12.76 6.63 31.80
C ALA A 357 13.47 5.28 31.70
N THR A 358 13.24 4.49 30.63
CA THR A 358 13.96 3.23 30.40
C THR A 358 15.43 3.46 29.97
N GLY A 359 15.77 4.65 29.50
CA GLY A 359 17.14 5.05 29.17
C GLY A 359 17.68 4.38 27.88
N GLY A 360 19.01 4.27 27.81
CA GLY A 360 19.68 3.67 26.65
C GLY A 360 19.28 4.32 25.34
N LYS A 361 19.02 3.52 24.31
CA LYS A 361 18.57 4.00 22.98
C LYS A 361 17.19 4.66 23.02
N ASN A 362 16.34 4.27 23.97
CA ASN A 362 15.01 4.87 24.13
C ASN A 362 15.05 6.35 24.57
N ALA A 363 16.18 6.81 25.14
CA ALA A 363 16.36 8.23 25.43
C ALA A 363 16.31 9.10 24.16
N TYR A 364 16.65 8.55 22.99
CA TYR A 364 16.73 9.27 21.72
C TYR A 364 15.77 8.73 20.63
N ARG A 365 15.01 7.67 20.93
CA ARG A 365 14.08 7.05 19.98
C ARG A 365 13.00 8.05 19.57
N ASN A 366 12.69 8.11 18.28
CA ASN A 366 11.55 8.86 17.79
C ASN A 366 10.24 8.24 18.29
N LEU A 367 9.33 9.08 18.77
CA LEU A 367 8.04 8.70 19.36
C LEU A 367 6.90 9.38 18.61
N ILE A 368 5.88 8.61 18.28
CA ILE A 368 4.64 9.06 17.64
C ILE A 368 3.55 9.20 18.68
N LEU A 369 2.84 10.33 18.63
CA LEU A 369 1.77 10.70 19.53
C LEU A 369 0.48 10.88 18.76
N ASN A 370 -0.57 10.16 19.16
CA ASN A 370 -1.84 10.21 18.47
C ASN A 370 -2.75 11.31 18.98
N THR A 371 -3.59 11.83 18.08
CA THR A 371 -4.70 12.71 18.39
C THR A 371 -5.90 11.91 18.91
N TYR A 372 -6.95 12.58 19.39
CA TYR A 372 -8.21 11.89 19.70
C TYR A 372 -8.75 11.17 18.46
N ALA A 373 -9.03 9.88 18.57
CA ALA A 373 -9.49 9.02 17.46
C ALA A 373 -8.56 9.05 16.22
N ALA A 374 -7.30 9.39 16.38
CA ALA A 374 -6.37 9.70 15.29
C ALA A 374 -6.94 10.70 14.25
N SER A 375 -7.83 11.58 14.68
CA SER A 375 -8.68 12.42 13.82
C SER A 375 -7.92 13.60 13.23
N THR A 376 -8.27 13.94 11.97
CA THR A 376 -7.80 15.13 11.25
C THR A 376 -8.68 16.36 11.45
N GLN A 377 -9.70 16.29 12.29
CA GLN A 377 -10.63 17.41 12.50
C GLN A 377 -9.91 18.62 13.11
N PRO A 378 -10.19 19.85 12.63
CA PRO A 378 -9.53 21.06 13.11
C PRO A 378 -9.57 21.26 14.63
N ALA A 379 -10.71 20.96 15.27
CA ALA A 379 -10.87 21.08 16.72
C ALA A 379 -9.95 20.11 17.48
N VAL A 380 -9.79 18.90 16.99
CA VAL A 380 -8.91 17.88 17.56
C VAL A 380 -7.45 18.28 17.38
N LEU A 381 -7.04 18.71 16.17
CA LEU A 381 -5.68 19.15 15.88
C LEU A 381 -5.30 20.40 16.67
N GLN A 382 -6.25 21.32 16.91
CA GLN A 382 -6.02 22.50 17.75
C GLN A 382 -5.82 22.16 19.23
N ALA A 383 -6.46 21.10 19.72
CA ALA A 383 -6.36 20.65 21.10
C ALA A 383 -5.12 19.78 21.37
N PHE A 384 -4.52 19.22 20.35
CA PHE A 384 -3.32 18.38 20.46
C PHE A 384 -2.12 19.20 20.98
N ARG A 385 -1.34 18.61 21.89
CA ARG A 385 -0.14 19.20 22.49
C ARG A 385 0.97 18.18 22.53
N LEU A 386 2.16 18.56 22.08
CA LEU A 386 3.36 17.79 22.41
C LEU A 386 3.66 17.96 23.91
N PRO A 387 3.89 16.87 24.66
CA PRO A 387 4.35 16.96 26.04
C PRO A 387 5.80 17.46 26.11
N GLU A 388 6.26 17.80 27.29
CA GLU A 388 7.67 18.00 27.57
C GLU A 388 8.42 16.68 27.29
N ASP A 389 9.60 16.80 26.65
CA ASP A 389 10.50 15.68 26.38
C ASP A 389 11.90 16.02 26.87
N SER A 390 12.60 15.02 27.41
CA SER A 390 13.99 15.15 27.85
C SER A 390 14.99 15.34 26.70
N VAL A 391 14.57 15.04 25.45
CA VAL A 391 15.36 15.20 24.24
C VAL A 391 14.57 15.96 23.18
N GLU A 392 15.20 16.99 22.59
CA GLU A 392 14.53 17.88 21.67
C GLU A 392 14.42 17.28 20.24
N GLY A 393 13.21 17.37 19.67
CA GLY A 393 12.98 17.09 18.25
C GLY A 393 12.76 15.62 17.91
N HIS A 394 12.44 14.75 18.89
CA HIS A 394 12.17 13.35 18.70
C HIS A 394 10.70 12.94 18.89
N LEU A 395 9.78 13.92 18.86
CA LEU A 395 8.34 13.69 18.89
C LEU A 395 7.71 14.06 17.56
N MET A 396 6.70 13.31 17.15
CA MET A 396 5.87 13.55 15.96
C MET A 396 4.41 13.21 16.26
N ALA A 397 3.48 13.83 15.52
CA ALA A 397 2.06 13.53 15.59
C ALA A 397 1.67 12.46 14.57
N GLU A 398 0.61 11.71 14.87
CA GLU A 398 -0.03 10.81 13.91
C GLU A 398 -1.53 11.08 13.82
N VAL A 399 -2.06 10.89 12.61
CA VAL A 399 -3.48 10.96 12.28
C VAL A 399 -3.85 9.89 11.26
N HIS A 400 -5.14 9.58 11.17
CA HIS A 400 -5.73 8.72 10.16
C HIS A 400 -6.72 9.50 9.29
N SER A 401 -6.87 9.11 8.03
CA SER A 401 -7.84 9.73 7.13
C SER A 401 -8.39 8.74 6.12
N TYR A 402 -9.65 8.42 6.27
CA TYR A 402 -10.41 7.62 5.32
C TYR A 402 -11.42 8.51 4.59
N ALA A 403 -10.89 9.51 3.88
CA ALA A 403 -11.70 10.48 3.13
C ALA A 403 -11.65 10.25 1.61
N PRO A 404 -12.71 10.63 0.89
CA PRO A 404 -14.05 10.98 1.40
C PRO A 404 -14.76 9.76 1.99
N TYR A 405 -15.50 9.94 3.06
CA TYR A 405 -16.12 8.85 3.81
C TYR A 405 -16.97 7.91 2.93
N HIS A 406 -17.82 8.46 2.06
CA HIS A 406 -18.63 7.65 1.14
C HIS A 406 -17.86 6.99 0.00
N PHE A 407 -16.62 7.38 -0.23
CA PHE A 407 -15.72 6.68 -1.14
C PHE A 407 -14.90 5.63 -0.38
N ALA A 408 -14.40 5.94 0.79
CA ALA A 408 -13.54 5.04 1.55
C ALA A 408 -14.28 3.84 2.13
N PHE A 409 -15.55 4.03 2.55
CA PHE A 409 -16.33 2.98 3.19
C PHE A 409 -17.55 2.57 2.38
N ASP A 410 -18.01 1.34 2.63
CA ASP A 410 -19.24 0.80 2.04
C ASP A 410 -20.45 1.31 2.81
N THR A 411 -20.95 2.45 2.40
CA THR A 411 -22.14 3.12 2.97
C THR A 411 -23.39 2.74 2.18
N PRO A 412 -24.60 3.02 2.68
CA PRO A 412 -25.84 2.81 1.91
C PRO A 412 -25.87 3.54 0.55
N THR A 413 -25.06 4.60 0.40
CA THR A 413 -24.91 5.35 -0.85
C THR A 413 -23.42 5.52 -1.17
N PRO A 414 -22.72 4.43 -1.57
CA PRO A 414 -21.29 4.48 -1.78
C PRO A 414 -20.95 5.26 -3.03
N LYS A 415 -19.93 6.13 -2.95
CA LYS A 415 -19.37 6.80 -4.09
C LYS A 415 -18.33 5.90 -4.75
N LYS A 416 -18.54 5.53 -6.02
CA LYS A 416 -17.69 4.58 -6.74
C LYS A 416 -16.54 5.23 -7.50
N GLU A 417 -16.66 6.52 -7.83
CA GLU A 417 -15.67 7.29 -8.59
C GLU A 417 -14.97 8.31 -7.70
N PHE A 418 -13.66 8.41 -7.83
CA PHE A 418 -12.85 9.43 -7.17
C PHE A 418 -12.74 10.64 -8.09
N ASP A 419 -13.64 11.62 -7.91
CA ASP A 419 -13.77 12.82 -8.73
C ASP A 419 -13.07 14.04 -8.11
N GLN A 420 -13.19 15.19 -8.77
CA GLN A 420 -12.59 16.45 -8.33
C GLN A 420 -13.07 16.90 -6.94
N ALA A 421 -14.31 16.59 -6.55
CA ALA A 421 -14.80 16.90 -5.20
C ALA A 421 -14.07 16.06 -4.14
N CYS A 422 -13.83 14.78 -4.45
CA CYS A 422 -13.03 13.90 -3.61
C CYS A 422 -11.59 14.40 -3.47
N GLU A 423 -10.96 14.80 -4.57
CA GLU A 423 -9.60 15.37 -4.52
C GLU A 423 -9.54 16.63 -3.66
N ASN A 424 -10.50 17.53 -3.79
CA ASN A 424 -10.54 18.77 -3.02
C ASN A 424 -10.70 18.49 -1.52
N GLU A 425 -11.51 17.50 -1.14
CA GLU A 425 -11.67 17.08 0.27
C GLU A 425 -10.35 16.55 0.84
N VAL A 426 -9.67 15.64 0.14
CA VAL A 426 -8.37 15.09 0.57
C VAL A 426 -7.33 16.20 0.70
N LYS A 427 -7.20 17.06 -0.31
CA LYS A 427 -6.26 18.20 -0.28
C LYS A 427 -6.54 19.14 0.89
N GLY A 428 -7.82 19.45 1.16
CA GLY A 428 -8.21 20.28 2.29
C GLY A 428 -7.84 19.67 3.66
N ILE A 429 -7.95 18.35 3.80
CA ILE A 429 -7.50 17.65 5.01
C ILE A 429 -5.99 17.77 5.17
N ILE A 430 -5.21 17.49 4.13
CA ILE A 430 -3.74 17.57 4.17
C ILE A 430 -3.26 19.01 4.42
N ASP A 431 -3.89 20.02 3.84
CA ASP A 431 -3.62 21.43 4.13
C ASP A 431 -3.92 21.77 5.60
N GLY A 432 -4.95 21.15 6.18
CA GLY A 432 -5.26 21.23 7.60
C GLY A 432 -4.12 20.66 8.46
N LEU A 433 -3.54 19.52 8.12
CA LEU A 433 -2.38 18.97 8.84
C LEU A 433 -1.19 19.92 8.80
N ASN A 434 -0.91 20.54 7.67
CA ASN A 434 0.10 21.57 7.60
C ASN A 434 -0.23 22.77 8.52
N THR A 435 -1.45 23.26 8.45
CA THR A 435 -1.88 24.45 9.21
C THR A 435 -1.77 24.25 10.72
N TYR A 436 -2.18 23.08 11.22
CA TYR A 436 -2.28 22.84 12.66
C TYR A 436 -1.06 22.14 13.27
N LEU A 437 -0.26 21.44 12.47
CA LEU A 437 0.89 20.64 12.94
C LEU A 437 2.20 21.07 12.27
N VAL A 438 2.38 20.79 10.98
CA VAL A 438 3.69 20.88 10.31
C VAL A 438 4.24 22.31 10.32
N SER A 439 3.43 23.32 9.98
CA SER A 439 3.85 24.73 10.02
C SER A 439 4.19 25.25 11.42
N LYS A 440 3.79 24.52 12.46
CA LYS A 440 4.13 24.80 13.86
C LYS A 440 5.36 24.01 14.34
N GLY A 441 6.05 23.34 13.44
CA GLY A 441 7.24 22.55 13.76
C GLY A 441 6.96 21.17 14.33
N ILE A 442 5.71 20.65 14.24
CA ILE A 442 5.33 19.31 14.67
C ILE A 442 5.34 18.41 13.43
N PRO A 443 6.33 17.50 13.26
CA PRO A 443 6.32 16.51 12.19
C PRO A 443 5.07 15.64 12.31
N CYS A 444 4.49 15.25 11.15
CA CYS A 444 3.24 14.51 11.13
C CYS A 444 3.36 13.25 10.26
N VAL A 445 2.70 12.19 10.67
CA VAL A 445 2.54 10.92 9.95
C VAL A 445 1.05 10.74 9.63
N LEU A 446 0.72 10.38 8.40
CA LEU A 446 -0.59 9.82 8.05
C LEU A 446 -0.50 8.31 8.19
N GLY A 447 -0.79 7.80 9.40
CA GLY A 447 -0.55 6.41 9.80
C GLY A 447 -1.52 5.42 9.15
N GLU A 448 -2.72 5.89 8.79
CA GLU A 448 -3.67 5.09 8.02
C GLU A 448 -4.42 5.94 7.02
N PHE A 449 -4.54 5.42 5.81
CA PHE A 449 -5.46 5.88 4.78
C PHE A 449 -5.76 4.73 3.80
N GLY A 450 -6.85 4.84 3.07
CA GLY A 450 -7.25 3.81 2.11
C GLY A 450 -8.73 3.88 1.78
N ALA A 451 -9.22 2.83 1.14
CA ALA A 451 -10.65 2.63 0.90
C ALA A 451 -10.97 1.14 0.81
N ASP A 452 -12.24 0.78 1.07
CA ASP A 452 -12.73 -0.57 0.85
C ASP A 452 -12.53 -0.97 -0.62
N THR A 453 -11.84 -2.09 -0.82
CA THR A 453 -11.47 -2.59 -2.14
C THR A 453 -12.56 -3.38 -2.83
N ALA A 454 -13.61 -3.81 -2.10
CA ALA A 454 -14.64 -4.71 -2.63
C ALA A 454 -15.55 -4.03 -3.67
N GLN A 455 -15.82 -2.74 -3.53
CA GLN A 455 -16.81 -2.03 -4.34
C GLN A 455 -16.25 -0.95 -5.27
N ARG A 456 -14.95 -0.69 -5.23
CA ARG A 456 -14.28 0.31 -6.10
C ARG A 456 -13.39 -0.40 -7.10
N SER A 457 -13.31 0.14 -8.30
CA SER A 457 -12.32 -0.35 -9.26
C SER A 457 -10.92 0.01 -8.78
N GLU A 458 -9.94 -0.83 -9.10
CA GLU A 458 -8.54 -0.55 -8.77
C GLU A 458 -8.06 0.80 -9.32
N THR A 459 -8.60 1.24 -10.46
CA THR A 459 -8.30 2.55 -11.04
C THR A 459 -8.75 3.69 -10.15
N GLU A 460 -9.91 3.59 -9.52
CA GLU A 460 -10.42 4.63 -8.63
C GLU A 460 -9.66 4.65 -7.29
N LEU A 461 -9.31 3.47 -6.77
CA LEU A 461 -8.43 3.34 -5.61
C LEU A 461 -7.06 3.97 -5.87
N ALA A 462 -6.49 3.73 -7.06
CA ALA A 462 -5.22 4.32 -7.48
C ALA A 462 -5.27 5.85 -7.54
N LYS A 463 -6.38 6.45 -8.00
CA LYS A 463 -6.57 7.91 -7.99
C LYS A 463 -6.57 8.48 -6.57
N GLN A 464 -7.33 7.87 -5.65
CA GLN A 464 -7.36 8.28 -4.25
C GLN A 464 -5.95 8.20 -3.63
N ALA A 465 -5.29 7.07 -3.80
CA ALA A 465 -3.97 6.83 -3.24
C ALA A 465 -2.93 7.84 -3.75
N ALA A 466 -2.90 8.08 -5.07
CA ALA A 466 -2.02 9.09 -5.66
C ALA A 466 -2.33 10.52 -5.16
N CYS A 467 -3.61 10.86 -4.99
CA CYS A 467 -4.01 12.16 -4.46
C CYS A 467 -3.49 12.40 -3.04
N TYR A 468 -3.66 11.43 -2.14
CA TYR A 468 -3.13 11.51 -0.77
C TYR A 468 -1.63 11.69 -0.76
N VAL A 469 -0.90 10.81 -1.45
CA VAL A 469 0.58 10.82 -1.45
C VAL A 469 1.10 12.13 -2.05
N THR A 470 0.55 12.58 -3.18
CA THR A 470 0.98 13.83 -3.83
C THR A 470 0.72 15.05 -2.95
N ALA A 471 -0.46 15.13 -2.30
CA ALA A 471 -0.78 16.24 -1.42
C ALA A 471 0.10 16.24 -0.15
N ALA A 472 0.27 15.08 0.48
CA ALA A 472 1.03 14.92 1.72
C ALA A 472 2.53 15.18 1.53
N ALA A 473 3.09 14.79 0.38
CA ALA A 473 4.50 14.99 0.06
C ALA A 473 4.92 16.46 0.04
N GLN A 474 4.02 17.39 -0.30
CA GLN A 474 4.28 18.84 -0.26
C GLN A 474 4.69 19.32 1.15
N TYR A 475 4.20 18.63 2.17
CA TYR A 475 4.45 18.94 3.58
C TYR A 475 5.35 17.91 4.28
N LYS A 476 5.96 16.99 3.50
CA LYS A 476 6.84 15.92 4.01
C LYS A 476 6.12 14.97 4.98
N ILE A 477 4.86 14.70 4.76
CA ILE A 477 4.05 13.78 5.55
C ILE A 477 4.11 12.40 4.89
N PRO A 478 4.74 11.38 5.51
CA PRO A 478 4.70 10.00 5.01
C PRO A 478 3.29 9.43 5.19
N CYS A 479 2.89 8.61 4.21
CA CYS A 479 1.56 8.01 4.16
C CYS A 479 1.65 6.49 4.23
N PHE A 480 0.81 5.87 5.08
CA PHE A 480 0.78 4.42 5.29
C PHE A 480 -0.55 3.86 4.81
N TYR A 481 -0.54 3.12 3.69
CA TYR A 481 -1.74 2.52 3.14
C TYR A 481 -2.24 1.37 4.02
N TRP A 482 -3.55 1.36 4.31
CA TRP A 482 -4.15 0.29 5.10
C TRP A 482 -4.52 -0.89 4.22
N MET A 483 -3.83 -2.04 4.40
CA MET A 483 -4.11 -3.32 3.73
C MET A 483 -4.30 -3.22 2.20
N GLY A 484 -4.95 -4.19 1.58
CA GLY A 484 -5.46 -4.12 0.20
C GLY A 484 -4.43 -4.09 -0.94
N LEU A 485 -3.13 -4.25 -0.67
CA LEU A 485 -2.06 -4.24 -1.68
C LEU A 485 -1.54 -5.63 -2.01
N SER A 486 -1.36 -6.47 -0.99
CA SER A 486 -0.86 -7.84 -1.13
C SER A 486 -2.00 -8.85 -1.10
N ASN A 487 -1.69 -10.12 -1.35
CA ASN A 487 -2.67 -11.20 -1.28
C ASN A 487 -3.23 -11.36 0.14
N GLU A 488 -4.42 -10.88 0.38
CA GLU A 488 -5.06 -10.88 1.69
C GLU A 488 -5.51 -12.27 2.14
N GLY A 489 -5.77 -13.19 1.21
CA GLY A 489 -6.18 -14.55 1.51
C GLY A 489 -5.01 -15.51 1.81
N ASP A 490 -3.82 -15.22 1.31
CA ASP A 490 -2.63 -16.06 1.48
C ASP A 490 -1.34 -15.25 1.35
N ARG A 491 -1.04 -14.44 2.34
CA ARG A 491 0.22 -13.66 2.40
C ARG A 491 1.46 -14.54 2.59
N ALA A 492 1.28 -15.84 2.90
CA ALA A 492 2.39 -16.79 2.97
C ALA A 492 3.01 -17.07 1.58
N VAL A 493 2.25 -16.79 0.52
CA VAL A 493 2.75 -16.74 -0.87
C VAL A 493 2.63 -15.30 -1.35
N PRO A 494 3.59 -14.42 -1.05
CA PRO A 494 3.48 -12.99 -1.31
C PRO A 494 3.28 -12.68 -2.80
N GLN A 495 2.24 -11.91 -3.10
CA GLN A 495 1.96 -11.41 -4.44
C GLN A 495 1.13 -10.13 -4.38
N TRP A 496 1.26 -9.30 -5.42
CA TRP A 496 0.47 -8.08 -5.54
C TRP A 496 -0.92 -8.40 -6.06
N THR A 497 -1.95 -8.05 -5.29
CA THR A 497 -3.36 -8.21 -5.70
C THR A 497 -3.94 -6.94 -6.31
N LYS A 498 -3.28 -5.80 -6.08
CA LYS A 498 -3.65 -4.48 -6.60
C LYS A 498 -2.42 -3.77 -7.20
N PRO A 499 -1.86 -4.28 -8.31
CA PRO A 499 -0.62 -3.75 -8.89
C PRO A 499 -0.75 -2.29 -9.36
N LYS A 500 -1.89 -1.88 -9.93
CA LYS A 500 -2.11 -0.49 -10.36
C LYS A 500 -2.18 0.47 -9.18
N LEU A 501 -2.81 0.06 -8.09
CA LEU A 501 -2.88 0.83 -6.85
C LEU A 501 -1.47 0.98 -6.25
N LYS A 502 -0.72 -0.12 -6.14
CA LYS A 502 0.68 -0.11 -5.68
C LYS A 502 1.55 0.82 -6.53
N ASP A 503 1.47 0.68 -7.85
CA ASP A 503 2.25 1.52 -8.78
C ASP A 503 1.88 3.00 -8.66
N ALA A 504 0.61 3.33 -8.43
CA ALA A 504 0.16 4.70 -8.23
C ALA A 504 0.73 5.33 -6.96
N LEU A 505 0.76 4.58 -5.84
CA LEU A 505 1.39 5.01 -4.59
C LEU A 505 2.87 5.33 -4.78
N LEU A 506 3.62 4.39 -5.36
CA LEU A 506 5.07 4.52 -5.56
C LEU A 506 5.40 5.63 -6.56
N LYS A 507 4.65 5.71 -7.66
CA LYS A 507 4.84 6.76 -8.66
C LYS A 507 4.57 8.15 -8.07
N ALA A 508 3.47 8.34 -7.35
CA ALA A 508 3.15 9.61 -6.72
C ALA A 508 4.23 10.06 -5.74
N TYR A 509 4.79 9.12 -4.99
CA TYR A 509 5.91 9.39 -4.09
C TYR A 509 7.20 9.73 -4.85
N GLU A 510 7.56 8.99 -5.90
CA GLU A 510 8.75 9.29 -6.71
C GLU A 510 8.65 10.64 -7.42
N ASP A 511 7.50 10.93 -8.04
CA ASP A 511 7.25 12.22 -8.72
C ASP A 511 7.36 13.41 -7.74
N SER A 512 7.10 13.21 -6.45
CA SER A 512 7.17 14.26 -5.43
C SER A 512 8.59 14.58 -4.94
N LYS A 513 9.60 13.79 -5.32
CA LYS A 513 11.02 14.01 -4.97
C LYS A 513 11.71 15.05 -5.87
N HIS A 514 11.04 15.48 -6.92
CA HIS A 514 11.53 16.43 -7.92
C HIS A 514 10.71 17.71 -7.91
#